data_493a360d92a08396a4fcc1e4e186ea45
#
_entry.id   493a360d92a08396a4fcc1e4e186ea45
#
_cell.length_a   1.000
_cell.length_b   1.000
_cell.length_c   1.000
_cell.angle_alpha   90.00
_cell.angle_beta   90.00
_cell.angle_gamma   90.00
#
_symmetry.space_group_name_H-M   'P 1'
#
loop_
_entity.id
_entity.type
_entity.pdbx_description
1 polymer ?
#
loop_
_entity_poly.entity_id
_entity_poly.type
_entity_poly.pdbx_seq_one_letter_code
_entity_poly.pdbx_strand_id
1 'polypeptide(L)'
;MRVQAADYQEFPTAIRPALPLDATTGELLDPDGWVIENALTTVGLIALPGDTSALGSIAGVINADPNAGILVVAEGSQSALTGFSDSEGAYTIFNVPAGSYTVQGYAAGVQLDEASTLVDAGEDVVDLNLSASTRPLSTVSGNVQIVNAPGGSTTSVILALESTFDEAAGRGTVPPGLRVGDIAGSFTIEGVPDGKYVVLAAFENDSLVRDPDQTIGGTTIVRIEAPDPTLGNTITLSEGFKVTEALAIVGPGADGPEQVLTTTPTFEWDDDSSEDGYDVFVFDAFGNEVWSQEIGSVSGSPTVTLTYGGPPLAPGMFYQFRTTSFREKMGVRTAISTTEDLKGVFFYLSP
;
A
#
# COMPACT_ATOMS: atom_id res chain seq x y z
N MET A 1 3.02 -8.64 9.01
CA MET A 1 3.61 -9.87 8.44
C MET A 1 3.73 -9.70 6.94
N ARG A 2 4.84 -10.14 6.36
CA ARG A 2 5.06 -10.21 4.91
C ARG A 2 5.48 -11.63 4.55
N VAL A 3 5.01 -12.14 3.41
CA VAL A 3 5.35 -13.48 2.91
C VAL A 3 5.64 -13.39 1.42
N GLN A 4 6.73 -14.02 0.98
CA GLN A 4 7.16 -14.06 -0.41
C GLN A 4 7.61 -15.48 -0.76
N ALA A 5 7.39 -15.89 -1.99
CA ALA A 5 7.87 -17.15 -2.54
C ALA A 5 8.02 -17.06 -4.06
N ALA A 6 8.89 -17.89 -4.64
CA ALA A 6 8.97 -18.05 -6.07
C ALA A 6 7.62 -18.55 -6.63
N ASP A 7 7.22 -18.05 -7.79
CA ASP A 7 5.98 -18.38 -8.51
C ASP A 7 4.68 -17.86 -7.87
N TYR A 8 4.77 -17.09 -6.78
CA TYR A 8 3.60 -16.53 -6.09
C TYR A 8 3.68 -15.02 -6.00
N GLN A 9 2.49 -14.40 -5.96
CA GLN A 9 2.37 -13.00 -5.62
C GLN A 9 2.76 -12.80 -4.14
N GLU A 10 3.49 -11.74 -3.85
CA GLU A 10 3.85 -11.40 -2.47
C GLU A 10 2.62 -11.04 -1.62
N PHE A 11 2.75 -11.17 -0.31
CA PHE A 11 1.76 -10.70 0.65
C PHE A 11 2.43 -9.72 1.65
N PRO A 12 1.87 -8.53 1.95
CA PRO A 12 0.65 -7.96 1.39
C PRO A 12 0.82 -7.53 -0.07
N THR A 13 -0.28 -7.47 -0.80
CA THR A 13 -0.34 -6.99 -2.18
C THR A 13 -0.90 -5.57 -2.25
N ALA A 14 -1.07 -5.05 -3.46
CA ALA A 14 -1.67 -3.74 -3.67
C ALA A 14 -3.06 -3.59 -3.01
N ILE A 15 -3.86 -4.66 -2.96
CA ILE A 15 -5.22 -4.62 -2.37
C ILE A 15 -5.36 -5.44 -1.09
N ARG A 16 -4.43 -6.35 -0.78
CA ARG A 16 -4.46 -7.14 0.45
C ARG A 16 -3.69 -6.42 1.56
N PRO A 17 -4.36 -5.98 2.63
CA PRO A 17 -3.70 -5.33 3.75
C PRO A 17 -2.80 -6.31 4.51
N ALA A 18 -1.80 -5.78 5.20
CA ALA A 18 -0.98 -6.57 6.11
C ALA A 18 -1.84 -7.10 7.27
N LEU A 19 -1.67 -8.37 7.62
CA LEU A 19 -2.33 -8.93 8.79
C LEU A 19 -1.70 -8.36 10.07
N PRO A 20 -2.52 -7.89 11.02
CA PRO A 20 -2.02 -7.54 12.34
C PRO A 20 -1.58 -8.82 13.06
N LEU A 21 -0.49 -8.72 13.83
CA LEU A 21 0.00 -9.79 14.69
C LEU A 21 -0.03 -9.32 16.13
N ASP A 22 -0.64 -10.10 17.01
CA ASP A 22 -0.54 -9.90 18.44
C ASP A 22 0.73 -10.59 18.95
N ALA A 23 1.81 -9.83 19.08
CA ALA A 23 3.08 -10.34 19.58
C ALA A 23 3.07 -10.65 21.09
N THR A 24 2.02 -10.25 21.82
CA THR A 24 1.90 -10.54 23.26
C THR A 24 1.54 -12.00 23.53
N THR A 25 1.03 -12.72 22.53
CA THR A 25 0.66 -14.15 22.61
C THR A 25 1.82 -15.08 22.22
N GLY A 26 3.00 -14.52 21.91
CA GLY A 26 4.17 -15.30 21.51
C GLY A 26 4.73 -16.16 22.63
N GLU A 27 5.09 -17.40 22.34
CA GLU A 27 5.86 -18.27 23.22
C GLU A 27 7.33 -18.25 22.83
N LEU A 28 8.21 -18.13 23.84
CA LEU A 28 9.65 -18.26 23.62
C LEU A 28 10.00 -19.75 23.42
N LEU A 29 10.34 -20.12 22.20
CA LEU A 29 10.93 -21.42 21.92
C LEU A 29 12.44 -21.32 22.02
N ASP A 30 13.01 -22.17 22.87
CA ASP A 30 14.42 -22.28 23.23
C ASP A 30 15.39 -22.30 22.03
N PRO A 31 16.55 -21.71 22.18
CA PRO A 31 16.95 -20.42 22.74
C PRO A 31 16.80 -19.27 21.72
N ASP A 32 16.29 -19.54 20.55
CA ASP A 32 16.53 -18.78 19.32
C ASP A 32 15.32 -18.02 18.76
N GLY A 33 14.20 -17.94 19.48
CA GLY A 33 13.11 -17.15 18.94
C GLY A 33 11.75 -17.26 19.63
N TRP A 34 10.89 -16.32 19.26
CA TRP A 34 9.47 -16.29 19.62
C TRP A 34 8.63 -16.93 18.52
N VAL A 35 7.73 -17.82 18.90
CA VAL A 35 6.70 -18.33 18.00
C VAL A 35 5.37 -17.71 18.34
N ILE A 36 4.70 -17.16 17.34
CA ILE A 36 3.35 -16.63 17.42
C ILE A 36 2.46 -17.54 16.59
N GLU A 37 1.63 -18.32 17.24
CA GLU A 37 0.65 -19.17 16.59
C GLU A 37 -0.76 -18.60 16.81
N ASN A 38 -1.36 -18.06 15.78
CA ASN A 38 -2.77 -17.69 15.77
C ASN A 38 -3.35 -17.81 14.35
N ALA A 39 -4.67 -17.77 14.21
CA ALA A 39 -5.34 -17.95 12.93
C ALA A 39 -4.96 -16.86 11.89
N LEU A 40 -4.50 -15.70 12.36
CA LEU A 40 -4.11 -14.58 11.49
C LEU A 40 -2.71 -14.75 10.91
N THR A 41 -1.92 -15.73 11.36
CA THR A 41 -0.59 -16.02 10.78
C THR A 41 -0.66 -16.91 9.55
N THR A 42 -1.81 -17.51 9.26
CA THR A 42 -2.00 -18.31 8.05
C THR A 42 -2.27 -17.43 6.85
N VAL A 43 -1.36 -17.42 5.89
CA VAL A 43 -1.47 -16.67 4.63
C VAL A 43 -1.51 -17.62 3.45
N GLY A 44 -2.58 -17.55 2.68
CA GLY A 44 -2.64 -18.19 1.36
C GLY A 44 -1.98 -17.29 0.32
N LEU A 45 -0.92 -17.74 -0.34
CA LEU A 45 -0.33 -17.05 -1.47
C LEU A 45 -1.11 -17.36 -2.75
N ILE A 46 -1.20 -16.37 -3.63
CA ILE A 46 -1.85 -16.48 -4.95
C ILE A 46 -0.75 -16.73 -5.98
N ALA A 47 -0.88 -17.83 -6.74
CA ALA A 47 0.07 -18.12 -7.79
C ALA A 47 0.08 -17.01 -8.86
N LEU A 48 1.26 -16.70 -9.38
CA LEU A 48 1.39 -15.80 -10.52
C LEU A 48 0.72 -16.44 -11.75
N PRO A 49 0.06 -15.63 -12.60
CA PRO A 49 -0.53 -16.15 -13.83
C PRO A 49 0.54 -16.48 -14.87
N GLY A 50 0.35 -17.56 -15.62
CA GLY A 50 1.17 -17.90 -16.77
C GLY A 50 2.39 -18.75 -16.45
N ASP A 51 3.38 -18.73 -17.37
CA ASP A 51 4.65 -19.45 -17.21
C ASP A 51 5.67 -18.60 -16.46
N THR A 52 6.11 -19.07 -15.33
CA THR A 52 7.07 -18.39 -14.44
C THR A 52 8.51 -18.89 -14.62
N SER A 53 8.76 -19.85 -15.50
CA SER A 53 10.08 -20.50 -15.68
C SER A 53 11.20 -19.53 -16.12
N ALA A 54 10.85 -18.36 -16.65
CA ALA A 54 11.78 -17.32 -17.03
C ALA A 54 12.06 -16.29 -15.91
N LEU A 55 11.39 -16.43 -14.77
CA LEU A 55 11.61 -15.58 -13.61
C LEU A 55 12.75 -16.12 -12.75
N GLY A 56 13.65 -15.24 -12.37
CA GLY A 56 14.77 -15.56 -11.48
C GLY A 56 14.63 -14.89 -10.09
N SER A 57 15.73 -14.73 -9.41
CA SER A 57 15.80 -14.02 -8.13
C SER A 57 17.06 -13.15 -8.00
N ILE A 58 17.01 -12.18 -7.06
CA ILE A 58 18.19 -11.40 -6.64
C ILE A 58 18.36 -11.56 -5.14
N ALA A 59 19.51 -12.03 -4.71
CA ALA A 59 19.82 -12.26 -3.30
C ALA A 59 21.18 -11.68 -2.89
N GLY A 60 21.28 -11.29 -1.63
CA GLY A 60 22.50 -10.73 -1.06
C GLY A 60 22.38 -10.49 0.43
N VAL A 61 23.36 -9.78 0.98
CA VAL A 61 23.43 -9.41 2.40
C VAL A 61 23.60 -7.90 2.53
N ILE A 62 22.96 -7.31 3.52
CA ILE A 62 23.10 -5.91 3.90
C ILE A 62 24.23 -5.78 4.95
N ASN A 63 25.30 -5.08 4.56
CA ASN A 63 26.43 -4.79 5.39
C ASN A 63 26.29 -3.41 6.04
N ALA A 64 25.34 -3.28 6.97
CA ALA A 64 25.04 -2.07 7.73
C ALA A 64 24.62 -2.44 9.16
N ASP A 65 24.43 -1.44 10.02
CA ASP A 65 23.88 -1.57 11.35
C ASP A 65 22.86 -0.41 11.57
N PRO A 66 21.54 -0.69 11.71
CA PRO A 66 20.91 -2.01 11.61
C PRO A 66 20.89 -2.59 10.17
N ASN A 67 20.80 -3.92 10.06
CA ASN A 67 20.72 -4.64 8.79
C ASN A 67 19.41 -5.44 8.62
N ALA A 68 18.64 -5.61 9.69
CA ALA A 68 17.39 -6.37 9.70
C ALA A 68 16.17 -5.51 9.35
N GLY A 69 15.21 -6.10 8.64
CA GLY A 69 13.93 -5.47 8.33
C GLY A 69 14.03 -4.32 7.31
N ILE A 70 15.09 -4.24 6.54
CA ILE A 70 15.29 -3.22 5.50
C ILE A 70 14.54 -3.65 4.25
N LEU A 71 13.74 -2.77 3.69
CA LEU A 71 13.12 -2.95 2.38
C LEU A 71 14.20 -2.85 1.30
N VAL A 72 14.35 -3.88 0.49
CA VAL A 72 15.25 -3.89 -0.66
C VAL A 72 14.41 -3.84 -1.93
N VAL A 73 14.75 -2.94 -2.84
CA VAL A 73 14.03 -2.74 -4.09
C VAL A 73 14.97 -2.91 -5.26
N ALA A 74 14.58 -3.74 -6.21
CA ALA A 74 15.21 -3.87 -7.52
C ALA A 74 14.38 -3.08 -8.54
N GLU A 75 14.91 -1.93 -8.97
CA GLU A 75 14.27 -1.08 -9.97
C GLU A 75 14.74 -1.46 -11.36
N GLY A 76 13.81 -1.96 -12.17
CA GLY A 76 14.00 -2.23 -13.61
C GLY A 76 13.33 -1.18 -14.47
N SER A 77 13.41 -1.35 -15.80
CA SER A 77 12.83 -0.40 -16.75
C SER A 77 11.30 -0.34 -16.75
N GLN A 78 10.63 -1.36 -16.25
CA GLN A 78 9.15 -1.49 -16.27
C GLN A 78 8.52 -1.87 -14.94
N SER A 79 9.32 -2.28 -13.95
CA SER A 79 8.83 -2.75 -12.66
C SER A 79 9.83 -2.49 -11.55
N ALA A 80 9.32 -2.26 -10.36
CA ALA A 80 10.07 -2.31 -9.12
C ALA A 80 9.63 -3.56 -8.35
N LEU A 81 10.60 -4.41 -8.00
CA LEU A 81 10.38 -5.62 -7.24
C LEU A 81 10.99 -5.48 -5.87
N THR A 82 10.39 -6.10 -4.88
CA THR A 82 10.75 -5.84 -3.49
C THR A 82 11.07 -7.10 -2.72
N GLY A 83 11.96 -6.99 -1.74
CA GLY A 83 12.25 -7.98 -0.72
C GLY A 83 12.52 -7.30 0.61
N PHE A 84 12.71 -8.08 1.67
CA PHE A 84 13.11 -7.55 2.98
C PHE A 84 14.28 -8.36 3.50
N SER A 85 15.19 -7.67 4.19
CA SER A 85 16.26 -8.36 4.92
C SER A 85 15.71 -9.03 6.18
N ASP A 86 16.24 -10.21 6.49
CA ASP A 86 15.97 -10.95 7.71
C ASP A 86 16.81 -10.44 8.90
N SER A 87 16.79 -11.17 10.02
CA SER A 87 17.54 -10.82 11.24
C SER A 87 19.06 -10.86 11.07
N GLU A 88 19.58 -11.54 10.04
CA GLU A 88 21.01 -11.64 9.72
C GLU A 88 21.41 -10.65 8.61
N GLY A 89 20.45 -9.90 8.07
CA GLY A 89 20.63 -8.96 6.97
C GLY A 89 20.57 -9.61 5.59
N ALA A 90 20.27 -10.90 5.49
CA ALA A 90 20.11 -11.57 4.21
C ALA A 90 18.77 -11.20 3.57
N TYR A 91 18.76 -10.98 2.26
CA TYR A 91 17.54 -10.68 1.51
C TYR A 91 17.44 -11.49 0.23
N THR A 92 16.21 -11.72 -0.22
CA THR A 92 15.89 -12.30 -1.52
C THR A 92 14.70 -11.56 -2.13
N ILE A 93 14.85 -11.15 -3.39
CA ILE A 93 13.78 -10.63 -4.24
C ILE A 93 13.42 -11.74 -5.22
N PHE A 94 12.19 -12.23 -5.15
CA PHE A 94 11.69 -13.32 -6.00
C PHE A 94 11.02 -12.78 -7.27
N ASN A 95 10.82 -13.68 -8.24
CA ASN A 95 10.03 -13.44 -9.44
C ASN A 95 10.57 -12.30 -10.32
N VAL A 96 11.88 -12.24 -10.46
CA VAL A 96 12.59 -11.19 -11.19
C VAL A 96 12.67 -11.55 -12.68
N PRO A 97 12.02 -10.77 -13.59
CA PRO A 97 12.18 -10.96 -15.02
C PRO A 97 13.61 -10.67 -15.47
N ALA A 98 14.00 -11.20 -16.62
CA ALA A 98 15.26 -10.84 -17.25
C ALA A 98 15.34 -9.34 -17.53
N GLY A 99 16.47 -8.70 -17.14
CA GLY A 99 16.65 -7.26 -17.28
C GLY A 99 17.80 -6.70 -16.48
N SER A 100 18.07 -5.40 -16.66
CA SER A 100 19.03 -4.66 -15.83
C SER A 100 18.31 -4.01 -14.69
N TYR A 101 18.89 -4.12 -13.49
CA TYR A 101 18.30 -3.62 -12.24
C TYR A 101 19.30 -2.76 -11.46
N THR A 102 18.79 -1.68 -10.88
CA THR A 102 19.44 -0.98 -9.76
C THR A 102 18.79 -1.46 -8.47
N VAL A 103 19.61 -1.93 -7.52
CA VAL A 103 19.13 -2.46 -6.24
C VAL A 103 19.56 -1.55 -5.12
N GLN A 104 18.62 -1.13 -4.30
CA GLN A 104 18.84 -0.23 -3.16
C GLN A 104 18.00 -0.67 -1.97
N GLY A 105 18.50 -0.40 -0.76
CA GLY A 105 17.79 -0.67 0.49
C GLY A 105 17.26 0.59 1.14
N TYR A 106 16.07 0.50 1.77
CA TYR A 106 15.35 1.61 2.35
C TYR A 106 14.78 1.29 3.73
N ALA A 107 15.19 2.07 4.72
CA ALA A 107 14.59 2.12 6.05
C ALA A 107 14.91 3.47 6.69
N ALA A 108 14.09 3.93 7.62
CA ALA A 108 14.38 5.16 8.35
C ALA A 108 15.70 5.02 9.11
N GLY A 109 16.58 6.02 8.98
CA GLY A 109 17.88 6.05 9.66
C GLY A 109 18.98 5.25 8.98
N VAL A 110 18.70 4.57 7.86
CA VAL A 110 19.67 3.74 7.13
C VAL A 110 19.89 4.29 5.73
N GLN A 111 21.15 4.67 5.42
CA GLN A 111 21.56 5.04 4.08
C GLN A 111 22.47 3.96 3.53
N LEU A 112 22.10 3.39 2.38
CA LEU A 112 22.89 2.37 1.68
C LEU A 112 23.38 2.88 0.33
N ASP A 113 24.49 2.34 -0.14
CA ASP A 113 24.90 2.52 -1.53
C ASP A 113 24.12 1.56 -2.42
N GLU A 114 23.75 2.04 -3.60
CA GLU A 114 23.08 1.24 -4.63
C GLU A 114 24.05 0.24 -5.29
N ALA A 115 23.51 -0.88 -5.75
CA ALA A 115 24.21 -1.86 -6.57
C ALA A 115 23.43 -2.10 -7.87
N SER A 116 24.14 -2.45 -8.94
CA SER A 116 23.53 -2.76 -10.22
C SER A 116 23.81 -4.19 -10.63
N THR A 117 22.84 -4.85 -11.26
CA THR A 117 22.99 -6.19 -11.80
C THR A 117 22.23 -6.37 -13.09
N LEU A 118 22.62 -7.40 -13.87
CA LEU A 118 21.86 -7.95 -14.99
C LEU A 118 21.34 -9.30 -14.55
N VAL A 119 20.08 -9.58 -14.84
CA VAL A 119 19.43 -10.88 -14.61
C VAL A 119 19.08 -11.48 -15.96
N ASP A 120 19.59 -12.66 -16.26
CA ASP A 120 19.18 -13.44 -17.42
C ASP A 120 17.88 -14.22 -17.13
N ALA A 121 17.20 -14.73 -18.19
CA ALA A 121 15.94 -15.45 -18.01
C ALA A 121 16.11 -16.70 -17.13
N GLY A 122 15.40 -16.75 -15.99
CA GLY A 122 15.45 -17.82 -14.99
C GLY A 122 16.75 -17.83 -14.15
N GLU A 123 17.52 -16.75 -14.18
CA GLU A 123 18.78 -16.67 -13.42
C GLU A 123 18.53 -16.26 -11.97
N ASP A 124 19.22 -16.93 -11.05
CA ASP A 124 19.33 -16.53 -9.65
C ASP A 124 20.65 -15.78 -9.44
N VAL A 125 20.58 -14.46 -9.29
CA VAL A 125 21.73 -13.62 -8.92
C VAL A 125 21.93 -13.72 -7.42
N VAL A 126 23.14 -14.10 -7.01
CA VAL A 126 23.53 -14.22 -5.59
C VAL A 126 24.67 -13.25 -5.27
N ASP A 127 24.91 -13.03 -3.97
CA ASP A 127 26.00 -12.20 -3.46
C ASP A 127 25.95 -10.72 -3.90
N LEU A 128 24.77 -10.19 -4.27
CA LEU A 128 24.58 -8.77 -4.53
C LEU A 128 24.45 -8.02 -3.20
N ASN A 129 25.58 -7.76 -2.56
CA ASN A 129 25.63 -7.18 -1.23
C ASN A 129 25.48 -5.65 -1.27
N LEU A 130 24.70 -5.10 -0.33
CA LEU A 130 24.52 -3.66 -0.14
C LEU A 130 25.34 -3.21 1.07
N SER A 131 26.00 -2.06 0.97
CA SER A 131 26.85 -1.51 2.03
C SER A 131 26.34 -0.19 2.56
N ALA A 132 26.63 0.09 3.83
CA ALA A 132 26.31 1.38 4.43
C ALA A 132 26.98 2.53 3.69
N SER A 133 26.23 3.61 3.47
CA SER A 133 26.72 4.85 2.90
C SER A 133 26.91 5.93 3.95
N THR A 134 27.82 6.86 3.70
CA THR A 134 28.04 8.02 4.57
C THR A 134 27.26 9.27 4.12
N ARG A 135 26.44 9.15 3.07
CA ARG A 135 25.60 10.25 2.60
C ARG A 135 24.58 10.63 3.69
N PRO A 136 24.30 11.93 3.90
CA PRO A 136 23.38 12.36 4.93
C PRO A 136 21.95 11.96 4.60
N LEU A 137 21.20 11.59 5.62
CA LEU A 137 19.76 11.34 5.54
C LEU A 137 18.98 12.66 5.44
N SER A 138 17.78 12.58 4.86
CA SER A 138 16.89 13.73 4.70
C SER A 138 15.79 13.77 5.77
N THR A 139 15.17 14.94 5.90
CA THR A 139 13.98 15.19 6.73
C THR A 139 12.89 15.77 5.86
N VAL A 140 11.68 15.19 5.95
CA VAL A 140 10.49 15.64 5.21
C VAL A 140 9.46 16.20 6.20
N SER A 141 8.95 17.39 5.93
CA SER A 141 7.96 18.06 6.77
C SER A 141 6.83 18.66 5.96
N GLY A 142 5.65 18.80 6.58
CA GLY A 142 4.47 19.38 5.93
C GLY A 142 3.30 19.54 6.90
N ASN A 143 2.10 19.70 6.33
CA ASN A 143 0.86 19.89 7.10
C ASN A 143 -0.26 19.01 6.56
N VAL A 144 -1.13 18.57 7.48
CA VAL A 144 -2.40 17.91 7.18
C VAL A 144 -3.54 18.80 7.67
N GLN A 145 -4.56 18.99 6.84
CA GLN A 145 -5.79 19.66 7.22
C GLN A 145 -6.93 18.64 7.18
N ILE A 146 -7.46 18.29 8.35
CA ILE A 146 -8.60 17.39 8.49
C ILE A 146 -9.88 18.24 8.45
N VAL A 147 -10.80 17.91 7.54
CA VAL A 147 -12.07 18.60 7.33
C VAL A 147 -13.22 17.60 7.31
N ASN A 148 -14.42 18.06 7.68
CA ASN A 148 -15.64 17.24 7.64
C ASN A 148 -15.49 15.89 8.36
N ALA A 149 -14.77 15.88 9.48
CA ALA A 149 -14.54 14.70 10.32
C ALA A 149 -14.82 15.06 11.80
N PRO A 150 -15.05 14.07 12.67
CA PRO A 150 -15.26 14.31 14.09
C PRO A 150 -14.12 15.11 14.71
N GLY A 151 -14.45 16.01 15.66
CA GLY A 151 -13.44 16.82 16.33
C GLY A 151 -12.45 15.95 17.10
N GLY A 152 -11.14 16.22 16.94
CA GLY A 152 -10.06 15.44 17.53
C GLY A 152 -9.58 14.26 16.69
N SER A 153 -10.08 14.10 15.46
CA SER A 153 -9.55 13.10 14.53
C SER A 153 -8.08 13.34 14.22
N THR A 154 -7.33 12.27 14.12
CA THR A 154 -5.92 12.24 13.72
C THR A 154 -5.73 11.22 12.60
N THR A 155 -4.70 11.40 11.82
CA THR A 155 -4.35 10.50 10.71
C THR A 155 -2.85 10.25 10.65
N SER A 156 -2.40 9.48 9.67
CA SER A 156 -0.99 9.23 9.40
C SER A 156 -0.51 9.90 8.13
N VAL A 157 0.81 10.08 8.06
CA VAL A 157 1.53 10.42 6.83
C VAL A 157 2.62 9.39 6.60
N ILE A 158 2.73 8.91 5.36
CA ILE A 158 3.70 7.90 4.94
C ILE A 158 4.50 8.39 3.74
N LEU A 159 5.71 7.85 3.58
CA LEU A 159 6.49 7.95 2.35
C LEU A 159 6.50 6.59 1.66
N ALA A 160 5.78 6.46 0.56
CA ALA A 160 5.84 5.27 -0.29
C ALA A 160 6.90 5.49 -1.38
N LEU A 161 7.65 4.45 -1.75
CA LEU A 161 8.59 4.55 -2.87
C LEU A 161 7.84 4.75 -4.19
N GLU A 162 8.25 5.77 -4.94
CA GLU A 162 7.59 6.15 -6.20
C GLU A 162 7.63 5.02 -7.23
N SER A 163 8.75 4.29 -7.31
CA SER A 163 8.92 3.15 -8.23
C SER A 163 7.98 1.97 -7.97
N THR A 164 7.43 1.87 -6.76
CA THR A 164 6.47 0.84 -6.35
C THR A 164 5.02 1.35 -6.32
N PHE A 165 4.79 2.64 -6.62
CA PHE A 165 3.50 3.27 -6.44
C PHE A 165 2.58 3.06 -7.64
N ASP A 166 1.42 2.46 -7.39
CA ASP A 166 0.29 2.39 -8.32
C ASP A 166 -0.72 3.49 -7.98
N GLU A 167 -0.88 4.44 -8.89
CA GLU A 167 -1.77 5.58 -8.69
C GLU A 167 -3.25 5.19 -8.71
N ALA A 168 -3.62 4.19 -9.53
CA ALA A 168 -5.01 3.72 -9.62
C ALA A 168 -5.43 2.98 -8.34
N ALA A 169 -4.53 2.18 -7.77
CA ALA A 169 -4.75 1.52 -6.49
C ALA A 169 -4.52 2.46 -5.29
N GLY A 170 -3.85 3.61 -5.50
CA GLY A 170 -3.46 4.54 -4.43
C GLY A 170 -2.46 3.95 -3.44
N ARG A 171 -1.64 2.98 -3.85
CA ARG A 171 -0.76 2.19 -2.99
C ARG A 171 0.66 2.08 -3.51
N GLY A 172 1.60 1.99 -2.57
CA GLY A 172 3.01 1.71 -2.83
C GLY A 172 3.66 1.10 -1.60
N THR A 173 4.87 0.60 -1.75
CA THR A 173 5.62 0.01 -0.65
C THR A 173 6.24 1.11 0.21
N VAL A 174 5.93 1.07 1.50
CA VAL A 174 6.43 2.02 2.50
C VAL A 174 7.67 1.43 3.17
N PRO A 175 8.84 2.09 3.10
CA PRO A 175 10.01 1.65 3.85
C PRO A 175 9.76 1.69 5.37
N PRO A 176 10.30 0.73 6.12
CA PRO A 176 10.16 0.70 7.57
C PRO A 176 10.59 2.01 8.22
N GLY A 177 9.74 2.54 9.11
CA GLY A 177 9.98 3.78 9.84
C GLY A 177 9.71 5.08 9.08
N LEU A 178 9.42 5.03 7.78
CA LEU A 178 9.06 6.23 6.99
C LEU A 178 7.56 6.55 7.10
N ARG A 179 7.11 6.65 8.33
CA ARG A 179 5.72 6.93 8.71
C ARG A 179 5.66 7.73 9.99
N VAL A 180 4.67 8.58 10.10
CA VAL A 180 4.28 9.26 11.34
C VAL A 180 2.76 9.19 11.49
N GLY A 181 2.29 8.81 12.68
CA GLY A 181 0.87 8.72 13.04
C GLY A 181 0.44 9.85 13.98
N ASP A 182 -0.86 9.81 14.35
CA ASP A 182 -1.48 10.76 15.30
C ASP A 182 -1.37 12.24 14.87
N ILE A 183 -1.40 12.50 13.58
CA ILE A 183 -1.24 13.83 13.00
C ILE A 183 -2.60 14.52 12.86
N ALA A 184 -2.75 15.69 13.48
CA ALA A 184 -3.88 16.60 13.29
C ALA A 184 -3.49 17.92 12.62
N GLY A 185 -2.22 18.09 12.27
CA GLY A 185 -1.66 19.35 11.74
C GLY A 185 -0.29 19.13 11.11
N SER A 186 0.75 19.76 11.65
CA SER A 186 2.11 19.60 11.13
C SER A 186 2.68 18.21 11.40
N PHE A 187 3.50 17.72 10.47
CA PHE A 187 4.24 16.48 10.61
C PHE A 187 5.71 16.65 10.22
N THR A 188 6.54 15.72 10.69
CA THR A 188 7.95 15.59 10.32
C THR A 188 8.31 14.10 10.28
N ILE A 189 8.95 13.67 9.19
CA ILE A 189 9.52 12.34 9.03
C ILE A 189 11.03 12.52 8.88
N GLU A 190 11.79 11.98 9.83
CA GLU A 190 13.25 12.06 9.88
C GLU A 190 13.90 10.78 9.37
N GLY A 191 15.19 10.87 9.07
CA GLY A 191 15.97 9.69 8.68
C GLY A 191 15.61 9.11 7.31
N VAL A 192 15.16 9.96 6.38
CA VAL A 192 14.75 9.55 5.03
C VAL A 192 15.98 9.30 4.18
N PRO A 193 16.21 8.06 3.69
CA PRO A 193 17.32 7.76 2.77
C PRO A 193 17.09 8.38 1.38
N ASP A 194 18.16 8.45 0.60
CA ASP A 194 18.09 8.92 -0.78
C ASP A 194 17.09 8.09 -1.59
N GLY A 195 16.25 8.76 -2.38
CA GLY A 195 15.24 8.10 -3.20
C GLY A 195 14.13 9.04 -3.65
N LYS A 196 13.21 8.49 -4.44
CA LYS A 196 12.00 9.19 -4.87
C LYS A 196 10.79 8.61 -4.15
N TYR A 197 9.96 9.51 -3.62
CA TYR A 197 8.85 9.11 -2.76
C TYR A 197 7.56 9.79 -3.18
N VAL A 198 6.47 9.06 -2.95
CA VAL A 198 5.11 9.61 -2.93
C VAL A 198 4.74 9.83 -1.46
N VAL A 199 4.35 11.04 -1.13
CA VAL A 199 3.89 11.39 0.21
C VAL A 199 2.37 11.22 0.25
N LEU A 200 1.89 10.35 1.12
CA LEU A 200 0.46 10.05 1.27
C LEU A 200 0.01 10.35 2.71
N ALA A 201 -1.14 11.01 2.84
CA ALA A 201 -1.86 11.15 4.10
C ALA A 201 -3.06 10.21 4.13
N ALA A 202 -3.56 9.90 5.32
CA ALA A 202 -4.74 9.07 5.55
C ALA A 202 -4.63 7.65 4.94
N PHE A 203 -3.47 7.03 5.05
CA PHE A 203 -3.22 5.67 4.57
C PHE A 203 -3.34 4.65 5.71
N GLU A 204 -4.51 4.61 6.35
CA GLU A 204 -4.83 3.75 7.50
C GLU A 204 -6.30 3.36 7.53
N ASN A 205 -6.68 2.57 8.54
CA ASN A 205 -8.08 2.32 8.91
C ASN A 205 -8.47 3.25 10.07
N ASP A 206 -8.39 4.56 9.85
CA ASP A 206 -8.68 5.62 10.82
C ASP A 206 -9.99 6.36 10.52
N SER A 207 -10.78 5.85 9.57
CA SER A 207 -12.02 6.42 9.04
C SER A 207 -11.81 7.74 8.28
N LEU A 208 -10.59 8.01 7.84
CA LEU A 208 -10.23 9.18 7.06
C LEU A 208 -9.65 8.76 5.70
N VAL A 209 -9.86 9.60 4.71
CA VAL A 209 -9.29 9.46 3.37
C VAL A 209 -8.73 10.79 2.90
N ARG A 210 -7.83 10.77 1.94
CA ARG A 210 -7.48 11.97 1.20
C ARG A 210 -8.74 12.51 0.54
N ASP A 211 -8.97 13.83 0.65
CA ASP A 211 -10.12 14.45 0.01
C ASP A 211 -10.04 14.19 -1.52
N PRO A 212 -11.00 13.49 -2.11
CA PRO A 212 -10.94 13.15 -3.53
C PRO A 212 -11.27 14.33 -4.45
N ASP A 213 -11.74 15.47 -3.91
CA ASP A 213 -12.01 16.67 -4.69
C ASP A 213 -10.73 17.36 -5.14
N GLN A 214 -10.27 17.02 -6.33
CA GLN A 214 -9.04 17.58 -6.91
C GLN A 214 -9.14 19.06 -7.29
N THR A 215 -10.29 19.69 -7.16
CA THR A 215 -10.45 21.15 -7.34
C THR A 215 -10.04 21.94 -6.11
N ILE A 216 -9.84 21.27 -4.99
CA ILE A 216 -9.44 21.84 -3.72
C ILE A 216 -7.93 21.63 -3.53
N GLY A 217 -7.20 22.67 -3.19
CA GLY A 217 -5.76 22.59 -2.94
C GLY A 217 -5.41 21.60 -1.83
N GLY A 218 -4.29 20.89 -1.99
CA GLY A 218 -3.79 19.91 -1.02
C GLY A 218 -4.40 18.52 -1.10
N THR A 219 -5.12 18.19 -2.19
CA THR A 219 -5.68 16.85 -2.44
C THR A 219 -4.84 16.03 -3.41
N THR A 220 -3.93 16.66 -4.13
CA THR A 220 -3.08 16.00 -5.14
C THR A 220 -2.03 15.10 -4.51
N ILE A 221 -1.62 14.08 -5.26
CA ILE A 221 -0.49 13.23 -4.88
C ILE A 221 0.80 14.03 -4.94
N VAL A 222 1.54 14.08 -3.85
CA VAL A 222 2.80 14.81 -3.74
C VAL A 222 3.97 13.86 -3.97
N ARG A 223 4.85 14.21 -4.93
CA ARG A 223 6.09 13.48 -5.21
C ARG A 223 7.27 14.32 -4.76
N ILE A 224 8.24 13.68 -4.13
CA ILE A 224 9.49 14.30 -3.67
C ILE A 224 10.69 13.46 -4.06
N GLU A 225 11.83 14.11 -4.16
CA GLU A 225 13.16 13.49 -4.24
C GLU A 225 13.95 13.82 -2.98
N ALA A 226 14.58 12.83 -2.37
CA ALA A 226 15.45 13.00 -1.23
C ALA A 226 16.88 12.57 -1.59
N PRO A 227 17.91 13.44 -1.47
CA PRO A 227 17.77 14.87 -1.18
C PRO A 227 17.13 15.66 -2.33
N ASP A 228 16.39 16.71 -2.00
CA ASP A 228 15.81 17.59 -3.00
C ASP A 228 16.92 18.38 -3.70
N PRO A 229 16.92 18.46 -5.04
CA PRO A 229 17.97 19.17 -5.79
C PRO A 229 18.15 20.66 -5.44
N THR A 230 17.09 21.27 -4.89
CA THR A 230 17.08 22.70 -4.53
C THR A 230 17.16 22.93 -3.02
N LEU A 231 16.41 22.12 -2.23
CA LEU A 231 16.30 22.28 -0.78
C LEU A 231 17.34 21.45 -0.01
N GLY A 232 18.02 20.50 -0.67
CA GLY A 232 18.95 19.58 -0.04
C GLY A 232 18.24 18.57 0.87
N ASN A 233 18.80 18.29 2.04
CA ASN A 233 18.30 17.27 2.97
C ASN A 233 17.15 17.75 3.88
N THR A 234 16.69 19.00 3.80
CA THR A 234 15.55 19.53 4.55
C THR A 234 14.42 19.87 3.58
N ILE A 235 13.49 18.96 3.43
CA ILE A 235 12.41 19.05 2.46
C ILE A 235 11.14 19.51 3.20
N THR A 236 10.62 20.66 2.83
CA THR A 236 9.34 21.15 3.36
C THR A 236 8.34 21.23 2.23
N LEU A 237 7.23 20.51 2.38
CA LEU A 237 6.16 20.51 1.38
C LEU A 237 5.53 21.90 1.29
N SER A 238 5.41 22.41 0.06
CA SER A 238 4.83 23.73 -0.21
C SER A 238 3.31 23.77 -0.01
N GLU A 239 2.66 22.60 -0.16
CA GLU A 239 1.21 22.43 -0.01
C GLU A 239 0.93 21.38 1.06
N GLY A 240 -0.13 21.59 1.84
CA GLY A 240 -0.61 20.62 2.82
C GLY A 240 -1.53 19.59 2.19
N PHE A 241 -1.77 18.50 2.92
CA PHE A 241 -2.76 17.51 2.56
C PHE A 241 -4.13 17.89 3.11
N LYS A 242 -5.18 17.69 2.32
CA LYS A 242 -6.55 17.75 2.77
C LYS A 242 -7.11 16.34 2.94
N VAL A 243 -7.64 16.07 4.10
CA VAL A 243 -8.16 14.76 4.54
C VAL A 243 -9.60 14.96 5.01
N THR A 244 -10.48 14.05 4.65
CA THR A 244 -11.90 14.08 5.01
C THR A 244 -12.36 12.74 5.56
N GLU A 245 -13.57 12.68 6.14
CA GLU A 245 -14.19 11.44 6.58
C GLU A 245 -14.41 10.50 5.39
N ALA A 246 -14.08 9.22 5.60
CA ALA A 246 -14.26 8.19 4.60
C ALA A 246 -15.71 7.76 4.49
N LEU A 247 -16.14 7.24 3.34
CA LEU A 247 -17.34 6.44 3.22
C LEU A 247 -17.15 5.14 3.99
N ALA A 248 -17.91 4.93 5.05
CA ALA A 248 -17.79 3.74 5.87
C ALA A 248 -18.33 2.51 5.11
N ILE A 249 -17.53 1.45 5.04
CA ILE A 249 -17.94 0.16 4.48
C ILE A 249 -18.70 -0.62 5.54
N VAL A 250 -19.88 -1.12 5.18
CA VAL A 250 -20.68 -2.05 5.98
C VAL A 250 -20.31 -3.50 5.66
N GLY A 251 -20.03 -3.81 4.40
CA GLY A 251 -19.56 -5.14 4.00
C GLY A 251 -19.48 -5.34 2.47
N PRO A 252 -18.68 -6.33 2.05
CA PRO A 252 -17.70 -7.13 2.77
C PRO A 252 -16.43 -6.33 3.11
N GLY A 253 -15.64 -6.81 4.07
CA GLY A 253 -14.33 -6.23 4.37
C GLY A 253 -14.37 -4.97 5.25
N ALA A 254 -15.42 -4.80 6.10
CA ALA A 254 -15.57 -3.67 7.01
C ALA A 254 -14.72 -3.78 8.27
N ASP A 255 -14.85 -4.89 8.99
CA ASP A 255 -14.30 -5.06 10.35
C ASP A 255 -13.05 -5.94 10.41
N GLY A 256 -12.65 -6.48 9.30
CA GLY A 256 -11.49 -7.35 9.20
C GLY A 256 -10.82 -7.19 7.86
N PRO A 257 -9.57 -7.66 7.76
CA PRO A 257 -8.84 -7.57 6.51
C PRO A 257 -9.51 -8.32 5.37
N GLU A 258 -10.31 -9.37 5.67
CA GLU A 258 -10.86 -10.25 4.65
C GLU A 258 -12.13 -10.97 5.14
N GLN A 259 -13.13 -11.05 4.27
CA GLN A 259 -14.30 -11.91 4.43
C GLN A 259 -14.30 -12.96 3.32
N VAL A 260 -14.64 -14.20 3.68
CA VAL A 260 -14.76 -15.30 2.71
C VAL A 260 -16.20 -15.33 2.19
N LEU A 261 -16.36 -15.16 0.87
CA LEU A 261 -17.65 -15.17 0.20
C LEU A 261 -17.76 -16.41 -0.70
N THR A 262 -18.91 -17.08 -0.64
CA THR A 262 -19.24 -18.28 -1.44
C THR A 262 -20.43 -18.05 -2.38
N THR A 263 -20.96 -16.81 -2.42
CA THR A 263 -22.07 -16.40 -3.27
C THR A 263 -21.70 -15.12 -3.99
N THR A 264 -22.52 -14.69 -4.94
CA THR A 264 -22.35 -13.39 -5.60
C THR A 264 -22.28 -12.29 -4.54
N PRO A 265 -21.20 -11.48 -4.53
CA PRO A 265 -21.05 -10.42 -3.54
C PRO A 265 -22.17 -9.38 -3.62
N THR A 266 -22.57 -8.89 -2.46
CA THR A 266 -23.39 -7.69 -2.32
C THR A 266 -22.58 -6.70 -1.49
N PHE A 267 -22.30 -5.53 -2.08
CA PHE A 267 -21.54 -4.46 -1.44
C PHE A 267 -22.49 -3.56 -0.70
N GLU A 268 -22.09 -3.13 0.49
CA GLU A 268 -22.87 -2.21 1.32
C GLU A 268 -21.94 -1.20 1.98
N TRP A 269 -22.33 0.08 1.96
CA TRP A 269 -21.62 1.21 2.55
C TRP A 269 -22.62 2.25 3.07
N ASP A 270 -22.14 3.15 3.94
CA ASP A 270 -22.96 4.24 4.47
C ASP A 270 -23.30 5.25 3.36
N ASP A 271 -24.54 5.75 3.40
CA ASP A 271 -25.03 6.75 2.46
C ASP A 271 -24.37 8.12 2.72
N ASP A 272 -23.83 8.73 1.66
CA ASP A 272 -23.42 10.13 1.69
C ASP A 272 -24.63 11.01 1.32
N SER A 273 -25.28 11.55 2.32
CA SER A 273 -26.54 12.30 2.15
C SER A 273 -26.47 13.55 1.26
N SER A 274 -25.34 13.81 0.63
CA SER A 274 -25.12 15.01 -0.17
C SER A 274 -24.74 14.74 -1.63
N GLU A 275 -24.72 13.48 -2.04
CA GLU A 275 -24.28 12.99 -3.35
C GLU A 275 -25.39 13.06 -4.41
N ASP A 276 -24.98 13.03 -5.68
CA ASP A 276 -25.83 12.77 -6.83
C ASP A 276 -25.70 11.32 -7.33
N GLY A 277 -24.69 10.59 -6.84
CA GLY A 277 -24.48 9.18 -7.11
C GLY A 277 -23.12 8.65 -6.64
N TYR A 278 -22.87 7.40 -7.00
CA TYR A 278 -21.65 6.66 -6.62
C TYR A 278 -21.01 5.97 -7.82
N ASP A 279 -19.68 6.00 -7.86
CA ASP A 279 -18.85 5.12 -8.69
C ASP A 279 -18.38 3.96 -7.86
N VAL A 280 -18.71 2.74 -8.27
CA VAL A 280 -18.30 1.51 -7.60
C VAL A 280 -17.33 0.74 -8.49
N PHE A 281 -16.21 0.33 -7.94
CA PHE A 281 -15.16 -0.44 -8.63
C PHE A 281 -14.88 -1.73 -7.88
N VAL A 282 -14.50 -2.77 -8.61
CA VAL A 282 -13.98 -4.02 -8.05
C VAL A 282 -12.65 -4.33 -8.71
N PHE A 283 -11.64 -4.54 -7.88
CA PHE A 283 -10.27 -4.88 -8.29
C PHE A 283 -9.94 -6.31 -7.86
N ASP A 284 -9.13 -7.02 -8.64
CA ASP A 284 -8.55 -8.30 -8.27
C ASP A 284 -7.28 -8.13 -7.40
N ALA A 285 -6.72 -9.25 -6.94
CA ALA A 285 -5.51 -9.24 -6.11
C ALA A 285 -4.27 -8.68 -6.82
N PHE A 286 -4.29 -8.58 -8.14
CA PHE A 286 -3.21 -8.01 -8.95
C PHE A 286 -3.39 -6.51 -9.20
N GLY A 287 -4.50 -5.91 -8.74
CA GLY A 287 -4.82 -4.50 -8.94
C GLY A 287 -5.56 -4.20 -10.24
N ASN A 288 -5.97 -5.23 -11.01
CA ASN A 288 -6.74 -5.00 -12.23
C ASN A 288 -8.20 -4.70 -11.89
N GLU A 289 -8.78 -3.67 -12.52
CA GLU A 289 -10.23 -3.46 -12.48
C GLU A 289 -10.93 -4.59 -13.21
N VAL A 290 -11.77 -5.33 -12.48
CA VAL A 290 -12.56 -6.44 -13.04
C VAL A 290 -14.00 -6.04 -13.31
N TRP A 291 -14.48 -4.99 -12.69
CA TRP A 291 -15.83 -4.46 -12.88
C TRP A 291 -15.97 -3.06 -12.28
N SER A 292 -16.80 -2.25 -12.93
CA SER A 292 -17.26 -0.97 -12.39
C SER A 292 -18.71 -0.72 -12.72
N GLN A 293 -19.39 0.04 -11.87
CA GLN A 293 -20.77 0.47 -12.07
C GLN A 293 -21.02 1.82 -11.41
N GLU A 294 -21.69 2.69 -12.14
CA GLU A 294 -22.28 3.91 -11.59
C GLU A 294 -23.70 3.64 -11.11
N ILE A 295 -24.07 4.21 -9.95
CA ILE A 295 -25.44 4.24 -9.45
C ILE A 295 -25.82 5.67 -9.07
N GLY A 296 -27.10 6.02 -9.24
CA GLY A 296 -27.63 7.32 -8.81
C GLY A 296 -27.74 7.43 -7.28
N SER A 297 -28.07 8.63 -6.82
CA SER A 297 -28.31 8.90 -5.40
C SER A 297 -29.36 7.97 -4.80
N VAL A 298 -29.16 7.58 -3.56
CA VAL A 298 -30.09 6.78 -2.76
C VAL A 298 -30.68 7.69 -1.70
N SER A 299 -32.00 7.68 -1.56
CA SER A 299 -32.66 8.51 -0.56
C SER A 299 -33.51 7.65 0.40
N GLY A 300 -33.47 8.00 1.68
CA GLY A 300 -34.29 7.37 2.71
C GLY A 300 -33.74 6.06 3.29
N SER A 301 -32.52 5.69 2.97
CA SER A 301 -31.77 4.61 3.60
C SER A 301 -30.49 5.16 4.22
N PRO A 302 -30.05 4.69 5.38
CA PRO A 302 -28.75 5.05 5.93
C PRO A 302 -27.59 4.37 5.21
N THR A 303 -27.85 3.31 4.43
CA THR A 303 -26.85 2.55 3.68
C THR A 303 -27.27 2.34 2.24
N VAL A 304 -26.29 2.19 1.38
CA VAL A 304 -26.43 1.88 -0.05
C VAL A 304 -25.98 0.44 -0.27
N THR A 305 -26.75 -0.29 -1.06
CA THR A 305 -26.50 -1.70 -1.36
C THR A 305 -26.43 -1.92 -2.86
N LEU A 306 -25.39 -2.66 -3.33
CA LEU A 306 -25.23 -3.01 -4.74
C LEU A 306 -24.75 -4.46 -4.88
N THR A 307 -25.51 -5.27 -5.62
CA THR A 307 -25.10 -6.62 -5.97
C THR A 307 -24.12 -6.59 -7.14
N TYR A 308 -23.03 -7.33 -7.05
CA TYR A 308 -22.05 -7.49 -8.11
C TYR A 308 -22.72 -7.99 -9.40
N GLY A 309 -22.52 -7.28 -10.49
CA GLY A 309 -23.10 -7.57 -11.80
C GLY A 309 -22.05 -7.84 -12.89
N GLY A 310 -20.79 -8.03 -12.50
CA GLY A 310 -19.67 -8.21 -13.43
C GLY A 310 -19.49 -9.65 -13.92
N PRO A 311 -18.37 -9.92 -14.61
CA PRO A 311 -17.97 -11.26 -15.01
C PRO A 311 -17.84 -12.20 -13.81
N PRO A 312 -17.94 -13.54 -13.99
CA PRO A 312 -17.73 -14.49 -12.90
C PRO A 312 -16.39 -14.25 -12.19
N LEU A 313 -16.41 -14.14 -10.87
CA LEU A 313 -15.21 -14.04 -10.05
C LEU A 313 -14.45 -15.38 -10.03
N ALA A 314 -13.13 -15.32 -10.06
CA ALA A 314 -12.29 -16.50 -9.99
C ALA A 314 -12.23 -17.04 -8.55
N PRO A 315 -12.52 -18.33 -8.31
CA PRO A 315 -12.37 -18.94 -6.98
C PRO A 315 -10.92 -18.89 -6.50
N GLY A 316 -10.73 -18.71 -5.19
CA GLY A 316 -9.40 -18.64 -4.58
C GLY A 316 -8.68 -17.30 -4.78
N MET A 317 -9.39 -16.29 -5.27
CA MET A 317 -8.86 -14.95 -5.51
C MET A 317 -9.38 -13.94 -4.48
N PHE A 318 -8.51 -12.99 -4.12
CA PHE A 318 -8.90 -11.81 -3.35
C PHE A 318 -9.36 -10.71 -4.28
N TYR A 319 -10.36 -9.99 -3.81
CA TYR A 319 -10.92 -8.82 -4.49
C TYR A 319 -11.07 -7.68 -3.49
N GLN A 320 -11.12 -6.46 -4.00
CA GLN A 320 -11.49 -5.28 -3.24
C GLN A 320 -12.58 -4.52 -3.99
N PHE A 321 -13.66 -4.13 -3.31
CA PHE A 321 -14.52 -3.10 -3.85
C PHE A 321 -14.15 -1.75 -3.25
N ARG A 322 -14.29 -0.71 -4.05
CA ARG A 322 -14.12 0.69 -3.65
C ARG A 322 -15.30 1.50 -4.18
N THR A 323 -15.70 2.49 -3.41
CA THR A 323 -16.80 3.37 -3.79
C THR A 323 -16.39 4.82 -3.59
N THR A 324 -16.77 5.68 -4.54
CA THR A 324 -16.57 7.12 -4.48
C THR A 324 -17.92 7.79 -4.67
N SER A 325 -18.36 8.64 -3.74
CA SER A 325 -19.52 9.51 -3.91
C SER A 325 -19.16 10.73 -4.74
N PHE A 326 -20.10 11.20 -5.54
CA PHE A 326 -19.91 12.39 -6.37
C PHE A 326 -21.10 13.32 -6.40
N ARG A 327 -20.83 14.59 -6.73
CA ARG A 327 -21.82 15.58 -7.18
C ARG A 327 -21.62 15.93 -8.62
N GLU A 328 -22.74 16.21 -9.30
CA GLU A 328 -22.73 16.71 -10.66
C GLU A 328 -23.46 18.05 -10.74
N LYS A 329 -22.73 19.10 -11.10
CA LYS A 329 -23.31 20.44 -11.33
C LYS A 329 -22.92 20.94 -12.71
N MET A 330 -23.93 21.28 -13.52
CA MET A 330 -23.73 21.82 -14.88
C MET A 330 -22.83 20.92 -15.76
N GLY A 331 -22.93 19.59 -15.60
CA GLY A 331 -22.08 18.63 -16.34
C GLY A 331 -20.64 18.53 -15.82
N VAL A 332 -20.33 19.12 -14.69
CA VAL A 332 -19.05 18.96 -13.99
C VAL A 332 -19.25 18.02 -12.80
N ARG A 333 -18.54 16.92 -12.83
CA ARG A 333 -18.53 15.90 -11.76
C ARG A 333 -17.42 16.20 -10.78
N THR A 334 -17.73 16.16 -9.51
CA THR A 334 -16.80 16.37 -8.41
C THR A 334 -16.97 15.24 -7.41
N ALA A 335 -15.89 14.52 -7.12
CA ALA A 335 -15.87 13.52 -6.06
C ALA A 335 -15.97 14.19 -4.69
N ILE A 336 -16.68 13.56 -3.74
CA ILE A 336 -16.92 14.11 -2.40
C ILE A 336 -16.17 13.32 -1.35
N SER A 337 -16.34 12.00 -1.34
CA SER A 337 -15.68 11.08 -0.42
C SER A 337 -15.46 9.72 -1.09
N THR A 338 -14.59 8.92 -0.51
CA THR A 338 -14.32 7.56 -0.98
C THR A 338 -14.14 6.62 0.21
N THR A 339 -14.22 5.33 -0.05
CA THR A 339 -13.91 4.30 0.96
C THR A 339 -12.42 4.26 1.27
N GLU A 340 -12.08 3.85 2.49
CA GLU A 340 -10.67 3.72 2.91
C GLU A 340 -9.86 2.75 2.03
N ASP A 341 -8.58 3.06 1.88
CA ASP A 341 -7.68 2.28 1.01
C ASP A 341 -7.48 0.83 1.47
N LEU A 342 -7.63 0.54 2.76
CA LEU A 342 -7.35 -0.78 3.35
C LEU A 342 -8.61 -1.60 3.64
N LYS A 343 -9.80 -1.09 3.32
CA LYS A 343 -11.10 -1.76 3.52
C LYS A 343 -11.70 -2.29 2.22
N GLY A 344 -12.80 -3.02 2.32
CA GLY A 344 -13.52 -3.58 1.17
C GLY A 344 -12.90 -4.83 0.58
N VAL A 345 -11.91 -5.44 1.24
CA VAL A 345 -11.22 -6.63 0.74
C VAL A 345 -11.98 -7.91 1.14
N PHE A 346 -12.19 -8.79 0.18
CA PHE A 346 -12.84 -10.07 0.38
C PHE A 346 -12.18 -11.18 -0.43
N PHE A 347 -12.29 -12.40 0.09
CA PHE A 347 -11.82 -13.62 -0.56
C PHE A 347 -13.00 -14.38 -1.14
N TYR A 348 -12.93 -14.73 -2.43
CA TYR A 348 -14.01 -15.44 -3.13
C TYR A 348 -13.70 -16.92 -3.25
N LEU A 349 -14.57 -17.76 -2.69
CA LEU A 349 -14.64 -19.19 -2.96
C LEU A 349 -15.78 -19.45 -3.95
N SER A 350 -15.65 -20.50 -4.75
CA SER A 350 -16.77 -20.95 -5.60
C SER A 350 -17.98 -21.35 -4.73
N PRO A 351 -19.20 -21.08 -5.20
CA PRO A 351 -20.43 -21.61 -4.61
C PRO A 351 -20.43 -23.13 -4.51
#